data_f51afccdac4807860120543d7f303fa6
#
_entry.id   f51afccdac4807860120543d7f303fa6
#
_cell.length_a   1.000
_cell.length_b   1.000
_cell.length_c   1.000
_cell.angle_alpha   90.00
_cell.angle_beta   90.00
_cell.angle_gamma   90.00
#
_symmetry.space_group_name_H-M   'P 1'
#
loop_
_entity.id
_entity.type
_entity.pdbx_description
1 polymer ?
#
loop_
_entity_poly.entity_id
_entity_poly.type
_entity_poly.pdbx_seq_one_letter_code
_entity_poly.pdbx_strand_id
1 'polypeptide(L)'
;MKTFRLLPLLVAIGTTMALPVQAQSLVDLYQSARSYDATYQSAKSQFDATLARADQAKALILPTVGLSLGASATNLDSTLPAPLQPTSNYNTQSATVSASQPLYRPANWAGYEQGMKQVDLAQAQLAAADQDLIVRVSQAYFDVLAAMDSLTFVRAQKAAVGEQLASAKRNFEVGTATITDTREAQARFDLGTAQEIAADNDLRVKKLALDQLVGKVDTQPQPLAQPLALPTLVPDDITAWVAQSQNNHPAIRQTQVALDVAQLETQKARAGHKPTLDLTAGYNITQNNGTASTSMDYRSNAATVGLAFNLPLFAGFAIQNRIKETLALEDKARSDLEGTKRAVDQGTRTAFFGVQSGQGQVKALEAAEASSQSALDANKLGYQVGVRINIDVLNSQSQLYDTKARLAKARYDVLVGGLRLRQASGTLQAEDLNSVNALLAK
;
A
#
# COMPACT_ATOMS: atom_id res chain seq x y z
N MET A 1 -70.15 14.48 20.36
CA MET A 1 -69.37 15.69 20.18
C MET A 1 -67.94 15.33 20.50
N LYS A 2 -67.08 15.12 19.49
CA LYS A 2 -65.65 14.82 19.64
C LYS A 2 -64.86 16.00 19.09
N THR A 3 -64.13 16.66 19.95
CA THR A 3 -63.31 17.86 19.68
C THR A 3 -62.04 17.46 18.95
N PHE A 4 -61.86 17.95 17.72
CA PHE A 4 -60.61 17.89 16.94
C PHE A 4 -59.61 18.88 17.55
N ARG A 5 -58.45 18.35 18.00
CA ARG A 5 -57.28 19.17 18.38
C ARG A 5 -56.37 19.29 17.16
N LEU A 6 -56.24 20.50 16.62
CA LEU A 6 -55.24 20.88 15.62
C LEU A 6 -53.86 20.96 16.27
N LEU A 7 -52.91 20.11 15.80
CA LEU A 7 -51.47 20.28 16.09
C LEU A 7 -50.88 21.34 15.16
N PRO A 8 -50.07 22.28 15.65
CA PRO A 8 -49.33 23.20 14.79
C PRO A 8 -48.13 22.48 14.16
N LEU A 9 -48.07 22.54 12.84
CA LEU A 9 -46.95 22.06 12.01
C LEU A 9 -45.76 23.01 12.19
N LEU A 10 -44.77 22.65 13.00
CA LEU A 10 -43.50 23.35 13.12
C LEU A 10 -42.67 23.06 11.88
N VAL A 11 -42.63 23.99 10.94
CA VAL A 11 -41.70 23.99 9.81
C VAL A 11 -40.31 24.34 10.37
N ALA A 12 -39.51 23.31 10.58
CA ALA A 12 -38.07 23.48 10.87
C ALA A 12 -37.37 23.86 9.55
N ILE A 13 -37.12 25.16 9.39
CA ILE A 13 -36.21 25.70 8.38
C ILE A 13 -34.80 25.24 8.78
N GLY A 14 -34.34 24.15 8.18
CA GLY A 14 -32.96 23.70 8.25
C GLY A 14 -32.08 24.74 7.55
N THR A 15 -31.52 25.69 8.30
CA THR A 15 -30.36 26.46 7.85
C THR A 15 -29.21 25.46 7.63
N THR A 16 -28.99 25.07 6.39
CA THR A 16 -27.73 24.46 5.99
C THR A 16 -26.63 25.49 6.20
N MET A 17 -25.99 25.45 7.36
CA MET A 17 -24.71 26.12 7.55
C MET A 17 -23.75 25.52 6.52
N ALA A 18 -23.51 26.26 5.44
CA ALA A 18 -22.38 26.05 4.59
C ALA A 18 -21.14 26.26 5.49
N LEU A 19 -20.59 25.16 6.01
CA LEU A 19 -19.29 25.21 6.69
C LEU A 19 -18.31 25.78 5.67
N PRO A 20 -17.51 26.78 6.05
CA PRO A 20 -16.46 27.25 5.14
C PRO A 20 -15.61 26.03 4.76
N VAL A 21 -15.46 25.79 3.47
CA VAL A 21 -14.54 24.77 2.96
C VAL A 21 -13.15 25.25 3.39
N GLN A 22 -12.69 24.80 4.55
CA GLN A 22 -11.31 25.02 4.97
C GLN A 22 -10.42 24.22 4.04
N ALA A 23 -9.43 24.89 3.45
CA ALA A 23 -8.39 24.21 2.69
C ALA A 23 -7.76 23.12 3.58
N GLN A 24 -7.64 21.91 3.04
CA GLN A 24 -7.28 20.72 3.80
C GLN A 24 -5.78 20.55 3.83
N SER A 25 -5.25 20.27 5.02
CA SER A 25 -3.82 20.00 5.17
C SER A 25 -3.44 18.61 4.65
N LEU A 26 -2.16 18.42 4.33
CA LEU A 26 -1.64 17.13 3.88
C LEU A 26 -1.85 16.03 4.93
N VAL A 27 -1.70 16.37 6.21
CA VAL A 27 -1.91 15.42 7.33
C VAL A 27 -3.37 14.99 7.44
N ASP A 28 -4.33 15.93 7.29
CA ASP A 28 -5.76 15.60 7.35
C ASP A 28 -6.19 14.69 6.19
N LEU A 29 -5.61 14.92 5.00
CA LEU A 29 -5.88 14.08 3.83
C LEU A 29 -5.26 12.68 3.97
N TYR A 30 -4.05 12.59 4.53
CA TYR A 30 -3.46 11.29 4.83
C TYR A 30 -4.30 10.50 5.84
N GLN A 31 -4.78 11.13 6.91
CA GLN A 31 -5.65 10.46 7.89
C GLN A 31 -6.95 9.96 7.25
N SER A 32 -7.53 10.76 6.35
CA SER A 32 -8.72 10.36 5.58
C SER A 32 -8.42 9.18 4.67
N ALA A 33 -7.32 9.23 3.91
CA ALA A 33 -6.88 8.15 3.03
C ALA A 33 -6.60 6.86 3.82
N ARG A 34 -5.98 6.95 4.99
CA ARG A 34 -5.67 5.80 5.84
C ARG A 34 -6.92 5.02 6.28
N SER A 35 -8.04 5.70 6.42
CA SER A 35 -9.33 5.06 6.74
C SER A 35 -10.10 4.56 5.52
N TYR A 36 -9.82 5.07 4.33
CA TYR A 36 -10.60 4.85 3.12
C TYR A 36 -9.87 4.05 2.02
N ASP A 37 -8.54 4.26 1.84
CA ASP A 37 -7.79 3.63 0.74
C ASP A 37 -7.89 2.11 0.79
N ALA A 38 -8.45 1.52 -0.26
CA ALA A 38 -8.70 0.08 -0.35
C ALA A 38 -7.40 -0.75 -0.32
N THR A 39 -6.30 -0.22 -0.85
CA THR A 39 -5.00 -0.91 -0.88
C THR A 39 -4.45 -1.05 0.54
N TYR A 40 -4.48 0.04 1.31
CA TYR A 40 -4.06 0.03 2.71
C TYR A 40 -4.98 -0.84 3.59
N GLN A 41 -6.31 -0.74 3.42
CA GLN A 41 -7.27 -1.56 4.16
C GLN A 41 -7.11 -3.06 3.83
N SER A 42 -6.80 -3.39 2.58
CA SER A 42 -6.48 -4.77 2.17
C SER A 42 -5.22 -5.29 2.89
N ALA A 43 -4.16 -4.47 2.96
CA ALA A 43 -2.93 -4.84 3.66
C ALA A 43 -3.18 -5.04 5.17
N LYS A 44 -4.01 -4.20 5.80
CA LYS A 44 -4.43 -4.33 7.20
C LYS A 44 -5.21 -5.62 7.42
N SER A 45 -6.21 -5.90 6.58
CA SER A 45 -7.00 -7.14 6.67
C SER A 45 -6.13 -8.39 6.46
N GLN A 46 -5.12 -8.32 5.57
CA GLN A 46 -4.15 -9.40 5.37
C GLN A 46 -3.28 -9.62 6.63
N PHE A 47 -2.88 -8.54 7.30
CA PHE A 47 -2.18 -8.64 8.58
C PHE A 47 -3.05 -9.32 9.64
N ASP A 48 -4.31 -8.90 9.82
CA ASP A 48 -5.26 -9.50 10.77
C ASP A 48 -5.51 -10.98 10.46
N ALA A 49 -5.65 -11.34 9.17
CA ALA A 49 -5.77 -12.74 8.74
C ALA A 49 -4.51 -13.57 9.06
N THR A 50 -3.33 -12.96 8.99
CA THR A 50 -2.07 -13.64 9.31
C THR A 50 -1.91 -13.85 10.80
N LEU A 51 -2.38 -12.92 11.65
CA LEU A 51 -2.47 -13.13 13.10
C LEU A 51 -3.33 -14.36 13.44
N ALA A 52 -4.51 -14.46 12.83
CA ALA A 52 -5.39 -15.62 13.01
C ALA A 52 -4.75 -16.94 12.53
N ARG A 53 -3.94 -16.91 11.46
CA ARG A 53 -3.17 -18.09 10.99
C ARG A 53 -2.07 -18.48 11.97
N ALA A 54 -1.42 -17.53 12.62
CA ALA A 54 -0.41 -17.82 13.65
C ALA A 54 -1.06 -18.49 14.87
N ASP A 55 -2.26 -18.05 15.26
CA ASP A 55 -3.04 -18.72 16.33
C ASP A 55 -3.47 -20.13 15.92
N GLN A 56 -3.83 -20.35 14.63
CA GLN A 56 -4.06 -21.70 14.10
C GLN A 56 -2.80 -22.57 14.17
N ALA A 57 -1.61 -22.01 13.90
CA ALA A 57 -0.36 -22.75 14.01
C ALA A 57 -0.09 -23.21 15.44
N LYS A 58 -0.53 -22.46 16.46
CA LYS A 58 -0.48 -22.85 17.87
C LYS A 58 -1.32 -24.11 18.15
N ALA A 59 -2.39 -24.33 17.40
CA ALA A 59 -3.21 -25.54 17.57
C ALA A 59 -2.43 -26.83 17.28
N LEU A 60 -1.32 -26.77 16.52
CA LEU A 60 -0.45 -27.93 16.26
C LEU A 60 0.21 -28.51 17.51
N ILE A 61 0.33 -27.73 18.58
CA ILE A 61 0.96 -28.12 19.86
C ILE A 61 -0.04 -28.27 21.00
N LEU A 62 -1.33 -27.97 20.78
CA LEU A 62 -2.40 -28.04 21.72
C LEU A 62 -3.16 -29.39 21.61
N PRO A 63 -3.91 -29.80 22.66
CA PRO A 63 -4.74 -30.99 22.58
C PRO A 63 -5.90 -30.79 21.62
N THR A 64 -6.25 -31.86 20.91
CA THR A 64 -7.45 -31.95 20.08
C THR A 64 -8.44 -32.89 20.68
N VAL A 65 -9.73 -32.54 20.72
CA VAL A 65 -10.83 -33.38 21.18
C VAL A 65 -11.86 -33.49 20.06
N GLY A 66 -12.28 -34.73 19.75
CA GLY A 66 -13.24 -35.01 18.72
C GLY A 66 -14.36 -35.93 19.21
N LEU A 67 -15.57 -35.78 18.66
CA LEU A 67 -16.69 -36.71 18.80
C LEU A 67 -16.96 -37.33 17.45
N SER A 68 -17.00 -38.65 17.38
CA SER A 68 -17.43 -39.39 16.19
C SER A 68 -18.62 -40.29 16.53
N LEU A 69 -19.64 -40.26 15.66
CA LEU A 69 -20.80 -41.12 15.74
C LEU A 69 -20.81 -41.97 14.47
N GLY A 70 -21.03 -43.27 14.64
CA GLY A 70 -21.07 -44.23 13.53
C GLY A 70 -22.28 -45.14 13.66
N ALA A 71 -22.90 -45.49 12.55
CA ALA A 71 -23.88 -46.58 12.44
C ALA A 71 -23.56 -47.41 11.19
N SER A 72 -23.44 -48.71 11.34
CA SER A 72 -23.18 -49.61 10.22
C SER A 72 -24.08 -50.84 10.29
N ALA A 73 -24.53 -51.29 9.12
CA ALA A 73 -25.19 -52.57 8.94
C ALA A 73 -24.24 -53.52 8.21
N THR A 74 -23.95 -54.67 8.82
CA THR A 74 -23.03 -55.66 8.24
C THR A 74 -23.83 -56.87 7.80
N ASN A 75 -23.69 -57.28 6.55
CA ASN A 75 -24.14 -58.58 6.05
C ASN A 75 -22.86 -59.41 5.86
N LEU A 76 -22.70 -60.45 6.66
CA LEU A 76 -21.56 -61.36 6.61
C LEU A 76 -22.00 -62.69 6.04
N ASP A 77 -21.41 -63.09 4.92
CA ASP A 77 -21.51 -64.43 4.35
C ASP A 77 -20.17 -65.13 4.64
N SER A 78 -20.25 -66.23 5.40
CA SER A 78 -19.06 -66.99 5.84
C SER A 78 -19.22 -68.45 5.52
N THR A 79 -18.17 -69.03 4.97
CA THR A 79 -18.11 -70.46 4.57
C THR A 79 -17.54 -71.35 5.69
N LEU A 80 -17.61 -70.97 6.96
CA LEU A 80 -17.16 -71.79 8.08
C LEU A 80 -18.00 -73.02 8.26
N PRO A 81 -17.42 -74.21 8.62
CA PRO A 81 -18.21 -75.45 8.84
C PRO A 81 -19.10 -75.31 10.09
N ALA A 82 -20.27 -75.94 10.01
CA ALA A 82 -21.18 -76.04 11.19
C ALA A 82 -20.50 -76.74 12.36
N PRO A 83 -20.69 -76.29 13.63
CA PRO A 83 -21.66 -75.34 14.11
C PRO A 83 -21.13 -73.89 14.23
N LEU A 84 -20.01 -73.54 13.59
CA LEU A 84 -19.32 -72.24 13.70
C LEU A 84 -19.82 -71.19 12.69
N GLN A 85 -20.93 -71.43 12.01
CA GLN A 85 -21.50 -70.44 11.08
C GLN A 85 -21.98 -69.22 11.86
N PRO A 86 -21.38 -68.02 11.62
CA PRO A 86 -21.81 -66.81 12.28
C PRO A 86 -23.16 -66.28 11.75
N THR A 87 -23.83 -65.49 12.56
CA THR A 87 -24.99 -64.73 12.18
C THR A 87 -24.64 -63.78 11.04
N SER A 88 -25.44 -63.81 9.96
CA SER A 88 -25.13 -63.11 8.72
C SER A 88 -25.41 -61.61 8.76
N ASN A 89 -26.32 -61.12 9.61
CA ASN A 89 -26.73 -59.71 9.62
C ASN A 89 -26.68 -59.13 11.03
N TYR A 90 -25.94 -58.04 11.19
CA TYR A 90 -25.94 -57.32 12.48
C TYR A 90 -25.70 -55.80 12.23
N ASN A 91 -26.21 -54.97 13.17
CA ASN A 91 -26.04 -53.54 13.16
C ASN A 91 -25.12 -53.13 14.32
N THR A 92 -24.21 -52.19 14.02
CA THR A 92 -23.34 -51.60 15.04
C THR A 92 -23.58 -50.09 15.08
N GLN A 93 -23.85 -49.58 16.27
CA GLN A 93 -23.88 -48.16 16.58
C GLN A 93 -22.70 -47.81 17.50
N SER A 94 -21.97 -46.78 17.21
CA SER A 94 -20.83 -46.33 18.00
C SER A 94 -20.85 -44.84 18.28
N ALA A 95 -20.43 -44.46 19.48
CA ALA A 95 -20.17 -43.07 19.84
C ALA A 95 -18.79 -43.04 20.53
N THR A 96 -17.86 -42.29 19.94
CA THR A 96 -16.47 -42.18 20.42
C THR A 96 -16.10 -40.73 20.68
N VAL A 97 -15.69 -40.43 21.94
CA VAL A 97 -14.97 -39.19 22.23
C VAL A 97 -13.50 -39.56 22.28
N SER A 98 -12.69 -38.86 21.47
CA SER A 98 -11.24 -39.03 21.41
C SER A 98 -10.51 -37.72 21.73
N ALA A 99 -9.42 -37.81 22.45
CA ALA A 99 -8.51 -36.71 22.71
C ALA A 99 -7.08 -37.12 22.34
N SER A 100 -6.34 -36.19 21.71
CA SER A 100 -4.91 -36.39 21.38
C SER A 100 -4.12 -35.14 21.73
N GLN A 101 -3.03 -35.33 22.50
CA GLN A 101 -2.09 -34.26 22.85
C GLN A 101 -0.70 -34.62 22.33
N PRO A 102 -0.13 -33.85 21.39
CA PRO A 102 1.27 -34.01 21.03
C PRO A 102 2.19 -33.69 22.20
N LEU A 103 2.98 -34.66 22.65
CA LEU A 103 3.97 -34.49 23.73
C LEU A 103 5.35 -34.15 23.13
N TYR A 104 5.71 -34.85 22.05
CA TYR A 104 6.95 -34.61 21.32
C TYR A 104 6.70 -34.75 19.83
N ARG A 105 6.55 -33.63 19.14
CA ARG A 105 6.43 -33.53 17.69
C ARG A 105 7.26 -32.36 17.19
N PRO A 106 8.58 -32.53 16.93
CA PRO A 106 9.46 -31.43 16.55
C PRO A 106 9.01 -30.69 15.29
N ALA A 107 8.35 -31.37 14.36
CA ALA A 107 7.79 -30.73 13.16
C ALA A 107 6.67 -29.73 13.50
N ASN A 108 5.84 -30.02 14.53
CA ASN A 108 4.76 -29.12 14.98
C ASN A 108 5.32 -27.87 15.63
N TRP A 109 6.39 -28.00 16.42
CA TRP A 109 7.08 -26.86 17.02
C TRP A 109 7.68 -25.94 15.95
N ALA A 110 8.39 -26.51 14.97
CA ALA A 110 8.89 -25.74 13.84
C ALA A 110 7.76 -25.08 13.02
N GLY A 111 6.60 -25.76 12.89
CA GLY A 111 5.41 -25.19 12.25
C GLY A 111 4.80 -24.02 13.04
N TYR A 112 4.78 -24.12 14.37
CA TYR A 112 4.35 -23.02 15.25
C TYR A 112 5.29 -21.81 15.14
N GLU A 113 6.62 -22.03 15.20
CA GLU A 113 7.61 -20.96 15.03
C GLU A 113 7.52 -20.31 13.65
N GLN A 114 7.26 -21.10 12.59
CA GLN A 114 6.97 -20.56 11.25
C GLN A 114 5.75 -19.65 11.26
N GLY A 115 4.66 -20.07 11.92
CA GLY A 115 3.45 -19.25 12.07
C GLY A 115 3.74 -17.91 12.72
N MET A 116 4.56 -17.88 13.77
CA MET A 116 4.98 -16.63 14.44
C MET A 116 5.84 -15.75 13.50
N LYS A 117 6.77 -16.35 12.73
CA LYS A 117 7.56 -15.62 11.74
C LYS A 117 6.72 -15.04 10.61
N GLN A 118 5.60 -15.67 10.22
CA GLN A 118 4.67 -15.10 9.25
C GLN A 118 4.00 -13.81 9.74
N VAL A 119 3.82 -13.65 11.06
CA VAL A 119 3.34 -12.38 11.65
C VAL A 119 4.37 -11.27 11.46
N ASP A 120 5.66 -11.55 11.72
CA ASP A 120 6.75 -10.60 11.49
C ASP A 120 6.81 -10.14 10.01
N LEU A 121 6.60 -11.09 9.09
CA LEU A 121 6.52 -10.81 7.66
C LEU A 121 5.34 -9.88 7.31
N ALA A 122 4.15 -10.23 7.81
CA ALA A 122 2.94 -9.44 7.58
C ALA A 122 3.02 -8.03 8.17
N GLN A 123 3.67 -7.89 9.33
CA GLN A 123 3.94 -6.57 9.94
C GLN A 123 4.86 -5.71 9.04
N ALA A 124 5.92 -6.30 8.49
CA ALA A 124 6.80 -5.60 7.56
C ALA A 124 6.07 -5.21 6.25
N GLN A 125 5.14 -6.05 5.78
CA GLN A 125 4.28 -5.74 4.62
C GLN A 125 3.32 -4.59 4.92
N LEU A 126 2.69 -4.58 6.09
CA LEU A 126 1.80 -3.49 6.51
C LEU A 126 2.58 -2.17 6.64
N ALA A 127 3.79 -2.20 7.21
CA ALA A 127 4.65 -1.01 7.29
C ALA A 127 5.02 -0.48 5.90
N ALA A 128 5.32 -1.36 4.94
CA ALA A 128 5.56 -0.95 3.56
C ALA A 128 4.32 -0.32 2.91
N ALA A 129 3.13 -0.86 3.16
CA ALA A 129 1.86 -0.32 2.64
C ALA A 129 1.53 1.05 3.25
N ASP A 130 1.85 1.29 4.53
CA ASP A 130 1.68 2.59 5.17
C ASP A 130 2.62 3.64 4.57
N GLN A 131 3.90 3.30 4.36
CA GLN A 131 4.87 4.18 3.68
C GLN A 131 4.45 4.49 2.23
N ASP A 132 3.94 3.51 1.50
CA ASP A 132 3.42 3.70 0.16
C ASP A 132 2.22 4.67 0.15
N LEU A 133 1.28 4.52 1.10
CA LEU A 133 0.13 5.41 1.24
C LEU A 133 0.59 6.86 1.48
N ILE A 134 1.58 7.08 2.38
CA ILE A 134 2.14 8.42 2.65
C ILE A 134 2.64 9.07 1.36
N VAL A 135 3.41 8.32 0.55
CA VAL A 135 3.97 8.85 -0.70
C VAL A 135 2.89 9.08 -1.74
N ARG A 136 1.92 8.17 -1.91
CA ARG A 136 0.80 8.32 -2.87
C ARG A 136 -0.07 9.52 -2.55
N VAL A 137 -0.43 9.70 -1.28
CA VAL A 137 -1.23 10.87 -0.85
C VAL A 137 -0.45 12.16 -1.07
N SER A 138 0.83 12.21 -0.69
CA SER A 138 1.67 13.38 -0.88
C SER A 138 1.85 13.71 -2.36
N GLN A 139 2.08 12.70 -3.20
CA GLN A 139 2.19 12.90 -4.66
C GLN A 139 0.89 13.46 -5.24
N ALA A 140 -0.26 12.86 -4.93
CA ALA A 140 -1.55 13.33 -5.42
C ALA A 140 -1.87 14.75 -4.94
N TYR A 141 -1.53 15.07 -3.67
CA TYR A 141 -1.66 16.42 -3.10
C TYR A 141 -0.87 17.46 -3.90
N PHE A 142 0.42 17.21 -4.12
CA PHE A 142 1.30 18.14 -4.85
C PHE A 142 1.02 18.16 -6.35
N ASP A 143 0.51 17.07 -6.92
CA ASP A 143 0.05 17.04 -8.31
C ASP A 143 -1.15 18.02 -8.53
N VAL A 144 -2.08 18.08 -7.57
CA VAL A 144 -3.19 19.07 -7.61
C VAL A 144 -2.66 20.49 -7.51
N LEU A 145 -1.74 20.76 -6.57
CA LEU A 145 -1.14 22.10 -6.44
C LEU A 145 -0.37 22.52 -7.70
N ALA A 146 0.40 21.60 -8.28
CA ALA A 146 1.13 21.86 -9.53
C ALA A 146 0.17 22.17 -10.70
N ALA A 147 -0.96 21.47 -10.79
CA ALA A 147 -1.98 21.73 -11.79
C ALA A 147 -2.70 23.07 -11.55
N MET A 148 -2.96 23.45 -10.30
CA MET A 148 -3.51 24.77 -9.94
C MET A 148 -2.57 25.92 -10.33
N ASP A 149 -1.28 25.79 -10.03
CA ASP A 149 -0.27 26.77 -10.41
C ASP A 149 -0.14 26.85 -11.93
N SER A 150 -0.10 25.71 -12.62
CA SER A 150 -0.04 25.66 -14.09
C SER A 150 -1.22 26.39 -14.73
N LEU A 151 -2.46 26.14 -14.28
CA LEU A 151 -3.65 26.84 -14.75
C LEU A 151 -3.57 28.35 -14.49
N THR A 152 -3.08 28.73 -13.31
CA THR A 152 -2.90 30.15 -12.94
C THR A 152 -1.91 30.84 -13.87
N PHE A 153 -0.78 30.21 -14.17
CA PHE A 153 0.24 30.75 -15.07
C PHE A 153 -0.25 30.81 -16.51
N VAL A 154 -0.96 29.79 -17.01
CA VAL A 154 -1.55 29.79 -18.35
C VAL A 154 -2.60 30.91 -18.49
N ARG A 155 -3.45 31.14 -17.51
CA ARG A 155 -4.41 32.25 -17.49
C ARG A 155 -3.71 33.60 -17.49
N ALA A 156 -2.68 33.76 -16.68
CA ALA A 156 -1.90 35.00 -16.64
C ALA A 156 -1.16 35.25 -17.95
N GLN A 157 -0.58 34.22 -18.59
CA GLN A 157 0.02 34.31 -19.91
C GLN A 157 -1.00 34.73 -20.98
N LYS A 158 -2.17 34.05 -21.01
CA LYS A 158 -3.25 34.37 -21.96
C LYS A 158 -3.73 35.80 -21.80
N ALA A 159 -3.92 36.27 -20.55
CA ALA A 159 -4.30 37.66 -20.29
C ALA A 159 -3.26 38.65 -20.82
N ALA A 160 -1.97 38.40 -20.56
CA ALA A 160 -0.88 39.27 -21.08
C ALA A 160 -0.78 39.27 -22.62
N VAL A 161 -0.98 38.08 -23.25
CA VAL A 161 -1.06 37.98 -24.73
C VAL A 161 -2.30 38.71 -25.26
N GLY A 162 -3.44 38.68 -24.52
CA GLY A 162 -4.66 39.42 -24.88
C GLY A 162 -4.45 40.95 -24.90
N GLU A 163 -3.73 41.49 -23.89
CA GLU A 163 -3.34 42.89 -23.86
C GLU A 163 -2.43 43.26 -25.03
N GLN A 164 -1.47 42.37 -25.35
CA GLN A 164 -0.56 42.60 -26.48
C GLN A 164 -1.29 42.53 -27.84
N LEU A 165 -2.28 41.63 -27.97
CA LEU A 165 -3.15 41.57 -29.16
C LEU A 165 -3.97 42.84 -29.32
N ALA A 166 -4.56 43.34 -28.24
CA ALA A 166 -5.31 44.59 -28.27
C ALA A 166 -4.42 45.80 -28.65
N SER A 167 -3.19 45.83 -28.14
CA SER A 167 -2.19 46.84 -28.53
C SER A 167 -1.80 46.73 -30.02
N ALA A 168 -1.51 45.51 -30.50
CA ALA A 168 -1.17 45.27 -31.88
C ALA A 168 -2.30 45.68 -32.87
N LYS A 169 -3.56 45.40 -32.50
CA LYS A 169 -4.73 45.85 -33.31
C LYS A 169 -4.81 47.36 -33.38
N ARG A 170 -4.72 48.07 -32.25
CA ARG A 170 -4.73 49.55 -32.23
C ARG A 170 -3.59 50.14 -33.01
N ASN A 171 -2.37 49.61 -32.88
CA ASN A 171 -1.19 50.11 -33.60
C ASN A 171 -1.31 49.87 -35.14
N PHE A 172 -1.94 48.78 -35.55
CA PHE A 172 -2.24 48.50 -36.94
C PHE A 172 -3.27 49.51 -37.50
N GLU A 173 -4.34 49.81 -36.76
CA GLU A 173 -5.38 50.76 -37.16
C GLU A 173 -4.82 52.16 -37.37
N VAL A 174 -3.83 52.60 -36.57
CA VAL A 174 -3.15 53.88 -36.73
C VAL A 174 -1.91 53.85 -37.66
N GLY A 175 -1.60 52.67 -38.23
CA GLY A 175 -0.54 52.50 -39.23
C GLY A 175 0.89 52.39 -38.64
N THR A 176 1.05 52.17 -37.34
CA THR A 176 2.34 52.03 -36.62
C THR A 176 2.79 50.60 -36.46
N ALA A 177 1.96 49.58 -36.76
CA ALA A 177 2.29 48.14 -36.72
C ALA A 177 1.81 47.45 -38.00
N THR A 178 2.33 46.22 -38.24
CA THR A 178 1.97 45.42 -39.42
C THR A 178 0.76 44.54 -39.15
N ILE A 179 0.07 44.06 -40.18
CA ILE A 179 -0.98 43.06 -40.09
C ILE A 179 -0.41 41.73 -39.53
N THR A 180 0.87 41.43 -39.80
CA THR A 180 1.59 40.26 -39.31
C THR A 180 1.64 40.25 -37.77
N ASP A 181 1.96 41.40 -37.14
CA ASP A 181 1.99 41.51 -35.67
C ASP A 181 0.64 41.16 -35.04
N THR A 182 -0.44 41.63 -35.70
CA THR A 182 -1.81 41.34 -35.24
C THR A 182 -2.15 39.86 -35.40
N ARG A 183 -1.75 39.22 -36.51
CA ARG A 183 -2.01 37.80 -36.78
C ARG A 183 -1.20 36.90 -35.86
N GLU A 184 0.05 37.23 -35.56
CA GLU A 184 0.88 36.51 -34.62
C GLU A 184 0.32 36.58 -33.18
N ALA A 185 -0.05 37.78 -32.74
CA ALA A 185 -0.68 37.94 -31.41
C ALA A 185 -2.02 37.19 -31.32
N GLN A 186 -2.83 37.18 -32.40
CA GLN A 186 -4.06 36.38 -32.41
C GLN A 186 -3.77 34.88 -32.33
N ALA A 187 -2.81 34.37 -33.11
CA ALA A 187 -2.43 32.94 -33.06
C ALA A 187 -1.94 32.53 -31.66
N ARG A 188 -1.15 33.40 -31.00
CA ARG A 188 -0.71 33.14 -29.62
C ARG A 188 -1.86 33.18 -28.61
N PHE A 189 -2.84 34.07 -28.78
CA PHE A 189 -4.03 34.11 -27.92
C PHE A 189 -4.91 32.87 -28.08
N ASP A 190 -5.11 32.42 -29.31
CA ASP A 190 -5.89 31.22 -29.63
C ASP A 190 -5.20 29.96 -29.06
N LEU A 191 -3.87 29.88 -29.22
CA LEU A 191 -3.07 28.81 -28.57
C LEU A 191 -3.16 28.85 -27.04
N GLY A 192 -3.08 30.04 -26.42
CA GLY A 192 -3.27 30.23 -24.99
C GLY A 192 -4.65 29.79 -24.51
N THR A 193 -5.69 29.95 -25.32
CA THR A 193 -7.04 29.46 -25.03
C THR A 193 -7.08 27.93 -25.05
N ALA A 194 -6.45 27.27 -25.99
CA ALA A 194 -6.34 25.83 -26.05
C ALA A 194 -5.56 25.27 -24.84
N GLN A 195 -4.46 25.94 -24.47
CA GLN A 195 -3.66 25.57 -23.29
C GLN A 195 -4.45 25.72 -21.97
N GLU A 196 -5.27 26.78 -21.83
CA GLU A 196 -6.13 26.97 -20.67
C GLU A 196 -7.15 25.82 -20.52
N ILE A 197 -7.81 25.43 -21.61
CA ILE A 197 -8.75 24.31 -21.62
C ILE A 197 -8.05 23.02 -21.20
N ALA A 198 -6.86 22.76 -21.71
CA ALA A 198 -6.06 21.58 -21.35
C ALA A 198 -5.64 21.60 -19.88
N ALA A 199 -5.18 22.74 -19.34
CA ALA A 199 -4.77 22.89 -17.96
C ALA A 199 -5.96 22.80 -16.98
N ASP A 200 -7.13 23.31 -17.33
CA ASP A 200 -8.35 23.17 -16.54
C ASP A 200 -8.81 21.71 -16.45
N ASN A 201 -8.74 20.99 -17.57
CA ASN A 201 -9.03 19.56 -17.59
C ASN A 201 -8.02 18.76 -16.76
N ASP A 202 -6.72 19.05 -16.87
CA ASP A 202 -5.68 18.38 -16.06
C ASP A 202 -5.93 18.59 -14.55
N LEU A 203 -6.24 19.82 -14.15
CA LEU A 203 -6.59 20.12 -12.74
C LEU A 203 -7.79 19.28 -12.27
N ARG A 204 -8.84 19.16 -13.09
CA ARG A 204 -10.01 18.33 -12.74
C ARG A 204 -9.64 16.87 -12.56
N VAL A 205 -8.83 16.32 -13.47
CA VAL A 205 -8.36 14.93 -13.39
C VAL A 205 -7.52 14.68 -12.13
N LYS A 206 -6.58 15.62 -11.81
CA LYS A 206 -5.76 15.52 -10.60
C LYS A 206 -6.58 15.60 -9.33
N LYS A 207 -7.59 16.50 -9.27
CA LYS A 207 -8.54 16.57 -8.15
C LYS A 207 -9.33 15.27 -7.99
N LEU A 208 -9.87 14.71 -9.08
CA LEU A 208 -10.58 13.43 -9.02
C LEU A 208 -9.70 12.29 -8.49
N ALA A 209 -8.43 12.25 -8.89
CA ALA A 209 -7.49 11.23 -8.39
C ALA A 209 -7.23 11.37 -6.88
N LEU A 210 -7.08 12.61 -6.39
CA LEU A 210 -6.94 12.88 -4.95
C LEU A 210 -8.22 12.52 -4.20
N ASP A 211 -9.39 12.95 -4.69
CA ASP A 211 -10.70 12.68 -4.10
C ASP A 211 -10.95 11.17 -3.96
N GLN A 212 -10.63 10.41 -5.01
CA GLN A 212 -10.74 8.95 -4.99
C GLN A 212 -9.81 8.30 -3.96
N LEU A 213 -8.61 8.85 -3.77
CA LEU A 213 -7.64 8.32 -2.81
C LEU A 213 -8.05 8.58 -1.35
N VAL A 214 -8.62 9.77 -1.07
CA VAL A 214 -8.98 10.19 0.29
C VAL A 214 -10.44 9.92 0.67
N GLY A 215 -11.29 9.53 -0.29
CA GLY A 215 -12.71 9.28 -0.07
C GLY A 215 -13.53 10.54 0.21
N LYS A 216 -13.09 11.68 -0.32
CA LYS A 216 -13.79 12.97 -0.20
C LYS A 216 -14.14 13.50 -1.58
N VAL A 217 -15.01 14.48 -1.64
CA VAL A 217 -15.42 15.16 -2.88
C VAL A 217 -15.00 16.62 -2.81
N ASP A 218 -14.48 17.14 -3.92
CA ASP A 218 -14.02 18.54 -4.07
C ASP A 218 -12.96 18.94 -3.03
N THR A 219 -11.95 18.11 -2.88
CA THR A 219 -10.80 18.36 -2.00
C THR A 219 -10.07 19.62 -2.43
N GLN A 220 -9.81 20.52 -1.46
CA GLN A 220 -9.10 21.78 -1.67
C GLN A 220 -7.76 21.73 -0.90
N PRO A 221 -6.64 21.33 -1.51
CA PRO A 221 -5.34 21.32 -0.85
C PRO A 221 -4.86 22.72 -0.49
N GLN A 222 -4.23 22.88 0.69
CA GLN A 222 -3.59 24.14 1.08
C GLN A 222 -2.35 24.41 0.20
N PRO A 223 -2.19 25.62 -0.38
CA PRO A 223 -1.00 25.97 -1.16
C PRO A 223 0.24 26.09 -0.25
N LEU A 224 1.43 26.12 -0.85
CA LEU A 224 2.66 26.41 -0.13
C LEU A 224 2.71 27.87 0.31
N ALA A 225 3.25 28.12 1.52
CA ALA A 225 3.51 29.46 2.01
C ALA A 225 4.62 30.15 1.20
N GLN A 226 4.50 31.46 1.01
CA GLN A 226 5.50 32.26 0.33
C GLN A 226 6.13 33.25 1.33
N PRO A 227 7.48 33.46 1.34
CA PRO A 227 8.51 32.78 0.53
C PRO A 227 8.76 31.33 0.99
N LEU A 228 8.99 30.40 0.02
CA LEU A 228 9.24 29.01 0.32
C LEU A 228 10.75 28.77 0.55
N ALA A 229 11.11 28.32 1.75
CA ALA A 229 12.41 27.74 2.02
C ALA A 229 12.33 26.20 1.96
N LEU A 230 12.94 25.61 0.94
CA LEU A 230 12.97 24.15 0.83
C LEU A 230 13.84 23.56 1.97
N PRO A 231 13.41 22.44 2.57
CA PRO A 231 14.17 21.77 3.60
C PRO A 231 15.51 21.28 3.04
N THR A 232 16.58 21.50 3.81
CA THR A 232 17.89 20.94 3.50
C THR A 232 17.91 19.43 3.75
N LEU A 233 18.69 18.71 2.95
CA LEU A 233 18.88 17.28 3.14
C LEU A 233 19.73 17.02 4.38
N VAL A 234 19.18 16.32 5.38
CA VAL A 234 19.91 15.97 6.61
C VAL A 234 19.69 14.47 6.89
N PRO A 235 20.78 13.69 6.96
CA PRO A 235 22.17 14.03 6.67
C PRO A 235 22.46 14.28 5.18
N ASP A 236 23.43 15.13 4.85
CA ASP A 236 23.91 15.31 3.48
C ASP A 236 25.05 14.32 3.17
N ASP A 237 24.83 13.06 3.50
CA ASP A 237 25.76 11.95 3.28
C ASP A 237 24.99 10.71 2.83
N ILE A 238 25.27 10.27 1.61
CA ILE A 238 24.68 9.09 0.99
C ILE A 238 24.96 7.81 1.79
N THR A 239 26.13 7.72 2.43
CA THR A 239 26.56 6.53 3.18
C THR A 239 25.65 6.34 4.41
N ALA A 240 25.29 7.44 5.07
CA ALA A 240 24.37 7.41 6.20
C ALA A 240 22.97 6.93 5.80
N TRP A 241 22.45 7.37 4.64
CA TRP A 241 21.14 6.92 4.13
C TRP A 241 21.16 5.44 3.75
N VAL A 242 22.23 4.97 3.11
CA VAL A 242 22.41 3.55 2.78
C VAL A 242 22.48 2.70 4.05
N ALA A 243 23.24 3.12 5.05
CA ALA A 243 23.31 2.40 6.33
C ALA A 243 21.94 2.32 7.02
N GLN A 244 21.16 3.40 6.99
CA GLN A 244 19.78 3.39 7.51
C GLN A 244 18.89 2.42 6.72
N SER A 245 18.99 2.39 5.39
CA SER A 245 18.18 1.51 4.57
C SER A 245 18.45 0.04 4.83
N GLN A 246 19.70 -0.35 5.06
CA GLN A 246 20.07 -1.73 5.38
C GLN A 246 19.46 -2.22 6.69
N ASN A 247 19.24 -1.32 7.65
CA ASN A 247 18.71 -1.66 8.96
C ASN A 247 17.17 -1.57 9.05
N ASN A 248 16.56 -0.63 8.32
CA ASN A 248 15.16 -0.26 8.54
C ASN A 248 14.22 -0.60 7.38
N HIS A 249 14.77 -0.90 6.17
CA HIS A 249 13.92 -1.02 4.99
C HIS A 249 12.99 -2.25 5.07
N PRO A 250 11.65 -2.08 4.91
CA PRO A 250 10.69 -3.17 5.06
C PRO A 250 10.95 -4.35 4.12
N ALA A 251 11.40 -4.13 2.89
CA ALA A 251 11.70 -5.21 1.94
C ALA A 251 12.87 -6.09 2.39
N ILE A 252 13.91 -5.52 3.03
CA ILE A 252 15.01 -6.30 3.62
C ILE A 252 14.47 -7.12 4.79
N ARG A 253 13.64 -6.52 5.64
CA ARG A 253 13.00 -7.25 6.75
C ARG A 253 12.14 -8.40 6.25
N GLN A 254 11.35 -8.20 5.18
CA GLN A 254 10.53 -9.24 4.57
C GLN A 254 11.38 -10.41 4.06
N THR A 255 12.45 -10.15 3.33
CA THR A 255 13.33 -11.21 2.79
C THR A 255 14.17 -11.87 3.88
N GLN A 256 14.55 -11.17 4.95
CA GLN A 256 15.19 -11.75 6.11
C GLN A 256 14.26 -12.74 6.82
N VAL A 257 13.01 -12.36 7.05
CA VAL A 257 12.01 -13.25 7.66
C VAL A 257 11.70 -14.44 6.74
N ALA A 258 11.68 -14.23 5.42
CA ALA A 258 11.51 -15.32 4.45
C ALA A 258 12.66 -16.35 4.55
N LEU A 259 13.89 -15.89 4.77
CA LEU A 259 15.04 -16.78 5.04
C LEU A 259 14.85 -17.53 6.37
N ASP A 260 14.43 -16.86 7.45
CA ASP A 260 14.15 -17.52 8.73
C ASP A 260 13.08 -18.62 8.56
N VAL A 261 12.01 -18.34 7.81
CA VAL A 261 10.95 -19.31 7.50
C VAL A 261 11.50 -20.50 6.69
N ALA A 262 12.39 -20.28 5.72
CA ALA A 262 13.03 -21.34 4.96
C ALA A 262 13.93 -22.23 5.85
N GLN A 263 14.65 -21.64 6.80
CA GLN A 263 15.45 -22.36 7.78
C GLN A 263 14.59 -23.23 8.69
N LEU A 264 13.45 -22.72 9.15
CA LEU A 264 12.48 -23.49 9.93
C LEU A 264 11.85 -24.62 9.10
N GLU A 265 11.62 -24.43 7.79
CA GLU A 265 11.15 -25.51 6.91
C GLU A 265 12.22 -26.62 6.77
N THR A 266 13.51 -26.27 6.71
CA THR A 266 14.62 -27.23 6.76
C THR A 266 14.65 -27.98 8.08
N GLN A 267 14.42 -27.32 9.21
CA GLN A 267 14.32 -27.97 10.53
C GLN A 267 13.13 -28.91 10.60
N LYS A 268 11.98 -28.53 10.05
CA LYS A 268 10.77 -29.34 9.96
C LYS A 268 11.00 -30.57 9.07
N ALA A 269 11.71 -30.43 7.95
CA ALA A 269 12.10 -31.57 7.11
C ALA A 269 13.02 -32.54 7.86
N ARG A 270 14.03 -32.04 8.60
CA ARG A 270 14.92 -32.86 9.45
C ARG A 270 14.18 -33.54 10.60
N ALA A 271 13.09 -32.93 11.10
CA ALA A 271 12.24 -33.53 12.11
C ALA A 271 11.56 -34.82 11.63
N GLY A 272 11.45 -35.05 10.31
CA GLY A 272 10.95 -36.29 9.73
C GLY A 272 11.76 -37.53 10.09
N HIS A 273 13.02 -37.39 10.53
CA HIS A 273 13.84 -38.50 11.05
C HIS A 273 13.69 -38.68 12.56
N LYS A 274 13.03 -37.77 13.28
CA LYS A 274 12.89 -37.83 14.74
C LYS A 274 11.63 -38.60 15.10
N PRO A 275 11.61 -39.25 16.31
CA PRO A 275 10.39 -39.88 16.80
C PRO A 275 9.30 -38.85 17.06
N THR A 276 8.06 -39.32 17.07
CA THR A 276 6.90 -38.59 17.61
C THR A 276 6.30 -39.32 18.79
N LEU A 277 5.81 -38.60 19.76
CA LEU A 277 5.14 -39.13 20.96
C LEU A 277 3.87 -38.32 21.21
N ASP A 278 2.74 -39.01 21.24
CA ASP A 278 1.43 -38.45 21.53
C ASP A 278 0.79 -39.13 22.72
N LEU A 279 0.13 -38.37 23.58
CA LEU A 279 -0.81 -38.88 24.59
C LEU A 279 -2.18 -38.97 23.94
N THR A 280 -2.79 -40.17 23.98
CA THR A 280 -4.13 -40.39 23.44
C THR A 280 -5.06 -40.84 24.56
N ALA A 281 -6.29 -40.36 24.53
CA ALA A 281 -7.37 -40.79 25.40
C ALA A 281 -8.64 -40.97 24.59
N GLY A 282 -9.44 -41.98 24.92
CA GLY A 282 -10.67 -42.26 24.24
C GLY A 282 -11.73 -42.86 25.13
N TYR A 283 -12.97 -42.52 24.91
CA TYR A 283 -14.13 -43.17 25.49
C TYR A 283 -15.07 -43.58 24.37
N ASN A 284 -15.25 -44.90 24.21
CA ASN A 284 -16.08 -45.48 23.17
C ASN A 284 -17.25 -46.21 23.78
N ILE A 285 -18.43 -45.90 23.24
CA ILE A 285 -19.70 -46.65 23.51
C ILE A 285 -20.05 -47.34 22.23
N THR A 286 -20.19 -48.67 22.26
CA THR A 286 -20.63 -49.46 21.12
C THR A 286 -21.88 -50.28 21.52
N GLN A 287 -22.92 -50.20 20.67
CA GLN A 287 -24.12 -51.03 20.79
C GLN A 287 -24.26 -51.85 19.50
N ASN A 288 -24.36 -53.15 19.68
CA ASN A 288 -24.49 -54.14 18.61
C ASN A 288 -25.75 -54.97 18.81
N ASN A 289 -26.48 -55.27 17.75
CA ASN A 289 -27.52 -56.28 17.75
C ASN A 289 -27.04 -57.60 17.13
N GLY A 290 -25.92 -58.10 17.67
CA GLY A 290 -25.21 -59.25 17.14
C GLY A 290 -23.78 -58.94 16.70
N THR A 291 -23.00 -59.95 16.43
CA THR A 291 -21.65 -59.90 15.83
C THR A 291 -21.42 -61.10 14.93
N ALA A 292 -20.25 -61.24 14.34
CA ALA A 292 -19.83 -62.42 13.59
C ALA A 292 -19.93 -63.74 14.38
N SER A 293 -19.99 -63.69 15.70
CA SER A 293 -19.96 -64.89 16.59
C SER A 293 -21.16 -65.04 17.48
N THR A 294 -22.04 -64.05 17.56
CA THR A 294 -23.26 -64.10 18.40
C THR A 294 -24.38 -63.23 17.82
N SER A 295 -25.63 -63.65 17.99
CA SER A 295 -26.82 -62.89 17.66
C SER A 295 -27.41 -62.12 18.85
N MET A 296 -26.72 -62.07 20.01
CA MET A 296 -27.21 -61.36 21.20
C MET A 296 -26.87 -59.86 21.11
N ASP A 297 -27.83 -59.06 21.52
CA ASP A 297 -27.61 -57.62 21.72
C ASP A 297 -26.65 -57.40 22.86
N TYR A 298 -25.67 -56.56 22.65
CA TYR A 298 -24.76 -56.14 23.75
C TYR A 298 -24.32 -54.70 23.59
N ARG A 299 -24.01 -54.08 24.72
CA ARG A 299 -23.41 -52.75 24.80
C ARG A 299 -22.06 -52.87 25.48
N SER A 300 -21.06 -52.23 24.92
CA SER A 300 -19.72 -52.09 25.52
C SER A 300 -19.35 -50.63 25.71
N ASN A 301 -18.77 -50.34 26.87
CA ASN A 301 -18.18 -49.03 27.16
C ASN A 301 -16.67 -49.26 27.41
N ALA A 302 -15.84 -48.60 26.66
CA ALA A 302 -14.38 -48.72 26.79
C ALA A 302 -13.74 -47.37 27.01
N ALA A 303 -12.99 -47.22 28.09
CA ALA A 303 -12.12 -46.09 28.33
C ALA A 303 -10.66 -46.48 28.05
N THR A 304 -9.97 -45.74 27.26
CA THR A 304 -8.56 -46.00 26.87
C THR A 304 -7.72 -44.75 27.11
N VAL A 305 -6.52 -44.92 27.68
CA VAL A 305 -5.49 -43.91 27.78
C VAL A 305 -4.19 -44.60 27.36
N GLY A 306 -3.44 -43.96 26.46
CA GLY A 306 -2.23 -44.56 25.91
C GLY A 306 -1.21 -43.53 25.45
N LEU A 307 0.00 -44.00 25.21
CA LEU A 307 1.05 -43.25 24.57
C LEU A 307 1.30 -43.88 23.19
N ALA A 308 1.24 -43.05 22.15
CA ALA A 308 1.55 -43.45 20.77
C ALA A 308 2.97 -42.95 20.42
N PHE A 309 3.92 -43.89 20.28
CA PHE A 309 5.28 -43.61 19.86
C PHE A 309 5.43 -44.06 18.39
N ASN A 310 5.92 -43.18 17.51
CA ASN A 310 6.21 -43.54 16.13
C ASN A 310 7.60 -43.04 15.73
N LEU A 311 8.43 -43.92 15.17
CA LEU A 311 9.75 -43.61 14.63
C LEU A 311 9.87 -44.17 13.21
N PRO A 312 9.96 -43.32 12.17
CA PRO A 312 10.17 -43.81 10.84
C PRO A 312 11.61 -44.34 10.69
N LEU A 313 11.77 -45.65 10.46
CA LEU A 313 13.08 -46.26 10.25
C LEU A 313 13.57 -46.15 8.80
N PHE A 314 12.65 -46.25 7.86
CA PHE A 314 12.93 -46.09 6.41
C PHE A 314 11.70 -45.55 5.71
N ALA A 315 11.84 -44.48 4.94
CA ALA A 315 10.78 -43.81 4.22
C ALA A 315 11.07 -43.73 2.69
N GLY A 316 11.76 -44.68 2.11
CA GLY A 316 12.04 -44.71 0.69
C GLY A 316 12.82 -43.48 0.19
N PHE A 317 13.76 -42.95 0.98
CA PHE A 317 14.53 -41.70 0.72
C PHE A 317 13.69 -40.40 0.65
N ALA A 318 12.39 -40.42 0.97
CA ALA A 318 11.56 -39.25 0.88
C ALA A 318 12.04 -38.12 1.82
N ILE A 319 12.44 -38.45 3.05
CA ILE A 319 12.91 -37.48 4.04
C ILE A 319 14.25 -36.86 3.58
N GLN A 320 15.19 -37.66 3.09
CA GLN A 320 16.47 -37.17 2.61
C GLN A 320 16.33 -36.22 1.39
N ASN A 321 15.44 -36.56 0.47
CA ASN A 321 15.17 -35.69 -0.68
C ASN A 321 14.43 -34.42 -0.27
N ARG A 322 13.51 -34.49 0.69
CA ARG A 322 12.85 -33.29 1.26
C ARG A 322 13.87 -32.37 1.93
N ILE A 323 14.86 -32.91 2.68
CA ILE A 323 15.93 -32.09 3.27
C ILE A 323 16.78 -31.43 2.18
N LYS A 324 17.14 -32.14 1.10
CA LYS A 324 17.89 -31.56 -0.02
C LYS A 324 17.10 -30.42 -0.68
N GLU A 325 15.81 -30.64 -0.90
CA GLU A 325 14.91 -29.64 -1.48
C GLU A 325 14.87 -28.37 -0.58
N THR A 326 14.63 -28.53 0.71
CA THR A 326 14.53 -27.39 1.64
C THR A 326 15.86 -26.65 1.80
N LEU A 327 17.01 -27.33 1.75
CA LEU A 327 18.33 -26.69 1.74
C LEU A 327 18.54 -25.83 0.48
N ALA A 328 18.14 -26.33 -0.69
CA ALA A 328 18.21 -25.55 -1.93
C ALA A 328 17.27 -24.32 -1.88
N LEU A 329 16.09 -24.44 -1.26
CA LEU A 329 15.17 -23.31 -1.03
C LEU A 329 15.72 -22.31 -0.01
N GLU A 330 16.46 -22.76 1.02
CA GLU A 330 17.16 -21.89 1.96
C GLU A 330 18.27 -21.10 1.25
N ASP A 331 19.08 -21.74 0.39
CA ASP A 331 20.11 -21.05 -0.40
C ASP A 331 19.49 -20.04 -1.39
N LYS A 332 18.32 -20.40 -1.98
CA LYS A 332 17.55 -19.44 -2.78
C LYS A 332 17.14 -18.21 -1.94
N ALA A 333 16.53 -18.42 -0.77
CA ALA A 333 16.09 -17.32 0.11
C ALA A 333 17.27 -16.44 0.55
N ARG A 334 18.45 -17.02 0.80
CA ARG A 334 19.68 -16.26 1.08
C ARG A 334 20.12 -15.40 -0.09
N SER A 335 20.04 -15.94 -1.30
CA SER A 335 20.36 -15.19 -2.52
C SER A 335 19.36 -14.08 -2.80
N ASP A 336 18.06 -14.31 -2.53
CA ASP A 336 17.00 -13.33 -2.65
C ASP A 336 17.22 -12.16 -1.66
N LEU A 337 17.64 -12.45 -0.42
CA LEU A 337 17.99 -11.44 0.57
C LEU A 337 19.15 -10.54 0.10
N GLU A 338 20.23 -11.15 -0.40
CA GLU A 338 21.37 -10.39 -0.92
C GLU A 338 21.00 -9.57 -2.17
N GLY A 339 20.12 -10.10 -3.04
CA GLY A 339 19.56 -9.38 -4.18
C GLY A 339 18.74 -8.16 -3.71
N THR A 340 17.90 -8.35 -2.70
CA THR A 340 17.08 -7.26 -2.11
C THR A 340 17.92 -6.18 -1.47
N LYS A 341 18.97 -6.54 -0.69
CA LYS A 341 19.90 -5.56 -0.11
C LYS A 341 20.55 -4.67 -1.18
N ARG A 342 21.00 -5.27 -2.28
CA ARG A 342 21.59 -4.52 -3.40
C ARG A 342 20.57 -3.62 -4.11
N ALA A 343 19.36 -4.10 -4.32
CA ALA A 343 18.28 -3.31 -4.93
C ALA A 343 17.89 -2.11 -4.04
N VAL A 344 17.78 -2.30 -2.73
CA VAL A 344 17.50 -1.24 -1.76
C VAL A 344 18.65 -0.23 -1.71
N ASP A 345 19.92 -0.66 -1.69
CA ASP A 345 21.08 0.23 -1.76
C ASP A 345 21.02 1.10 -3.01
N GLN A 346 20.80 0.50 -4.18
CA GLN A 346 20.68 1.23 -5.44
C GLN A 346 19.49 2.21 -5.42
N GLY A 347 18.32 1.78 -4.93
CA GLY A 347 17.12 2.61 -4.82
C GLY A 347 17.34 3.82 -3.92
N THR A 348 18.00 3.63 -2.77
CA THR A 348 18.32 4.70 -1.83
C THR A 348 19.30 5.72 -2.44
N ARG A 349 20.34 5.26 -3.15
CA ARG A 349 21.27 6.15 -3.87
C ARG A 349 20.58 6.93 -4.96
N THR A 350 19.70 6.29 -5.74
CA THR A 350 18.93 6.95 -6.79
C THR A 350 18.01 8.03 -6.22
N ALA A 351 17.33 7.73 -5.11
CA ALA A 351 16.46 8.71 -4.45
C ALA A 351 17.26 9.89 -3.88
N PHE A 352 18.42 9.64 -3.26
CA PHE A 352 19.32 10.69 -2.75
C PHE A 352 19.78 11.64 -3.85
N PHE A 353 20.33 11.10 -4.94
CA PHE A 353 20.77 11.92 -6.08
C PHE A 353 19.60 12.65 -6.75
N GLY A 354 18.41 12.04 -6.75
CA GLY A 354 17.19 12.69 -7.24
C GLY A 354 16.86 13.96 -6.45
N VAL A 355 16.90 13.90 -5.11
CA VAL A 355 16.66 15.07 -4.26
C VAL A 355 17.75 16.12 -4.43
N GLN A 356 19.03 15.73 -4.43
CA GLN A 356 20.15 16.63 -4.61
C GLN A 356 20.10 17.37 -5.96
N SER A 357 19.85 16.63 -7.03
CA SER A 357 19.67 17.19 -8.37
C SER A 357 18.45 18.12 -8.43
N GLY A 358 17.32 17.72 -7.82
CA GLY A 358 16.11 18.54 -7.74
C GLY A 358 16.34 19.87 -7.04
N GLN A 359 17.07 19.89 -5.92
CA GLN A 359 17.44 21.12 -5.22
C GLN A 359 18.32 22.03 -6.10
N GLY A 360 19.28 21.44 -6.83
CA GLY A 360 20.09 22.18 -7.81
C GLY A 360 19.24 22.77 -8.94
N GLN A 361 18.27 22.00 -9.44
CA GLN A 361 17.34 22.45 -10.48
C GLN A 361 16.45 23.61 -10.01
N VAL A 362 15.94 23.56 -8.75
CA VAL A 362 15.16 24.69 -8.19
C VAL A 362 15.99 25.96 -8.15
N LYS A 363 17.23 25.93 -7.64
CA LYS A 363 18.12 27.09 -7.64
C LYS A 363 18.37 27.66 -9.03
N ALA A 364 18.59 26.78 -10.02
CA ALA A 364 18.80 27.19 -11.41
C ALA A 364 17.52 27.83 -12.02
N LEU A 365 16.34 27.29 -11.70
CA LEU A 365 15.07 27.82 -12.18
C LEU A 365 14.68 29.14 -11.50
N GLU A 366 15.05 29.37 -10.23
CA GLU A 366 14.92 30.66 -9.54
C GLU A 366 15.76 31.75 -10.23
N ALA A 367 17.00 31.46 -10.58
CA ALA A 367 17.83 32.36 -11.35
C ALA A 367 17.26 32.59 -12.78
N ALA A 368 16.75 31.52 -13.42
CA ALA A 368 16.13 31.62 -14.73
C ALA A 368 14.84 32.46 -14.71
N GLU A 369 14.02 32.36 -13.66
CA GLU A 369 12.83 33.19 -13.48
C GLU A 369 13.21 34.67 -13.39
N ALA A 370 14.19 35.04 -12.56
CA ALA A 370 14.66 36.41 -12.42
C ALA A 370 15.21 36.96 -13.73
N SER A 371 15.99 36.16 -14.46
CA SER A 371 16.55 36.54 -15.79
C SER A 371 15.46 36.68 -16.85
N SER A 372 14.49 35.76 -16.88
CA SER A 372 13.36 35.83 -17.85
C SER A 372 12.45 37.03 -17.58
N GLN A 373 12.24 37.39 -16.30
CA GLN A 373 11.48 38.60 -15.93
C GLN A 373 12.20 39.85 -16.42
N SER A 374 13.50 39.96 -16.19
CA SER A 374 14.32 41.07 -16.64
C SER A 374 14.35 41.20 -18.18
N ALA A 375 14.44 40.04 -18.88
CA ALA A 375 14.39 40.03 -20.37
C ALA A 375 13.02 40.47 -20.91
N LEU A 376 11.92 40.05 -20.25
CA LEU A 376 10.59 40.52 -20.62
C LEU A 376 10.43 42.01 -20.42
N ASP A 377 10.89 42.54 -19.31
CA ASP A 377 10.80 43.99 -19.01
C ASP A 377 11.63 44.81 -20.00
N ALA A 378 12.84 44.36 -20.35
CA ALA A 378 13.68 44.98 -21.40
C ALA A 378 13.02 44.91 -22.79
N ASN A 379 12.43 43.77 -23.17
CA ASN A 379 11.76 43.65 -24.49
C ASN A 379 10.48 44.48 -24.54
N LYS A 380 9.71 44.61 -23.47
CA LYS A 380 8.56 45.52 -23.37
C LYS A 380 8.98 46.98 -23.60
N LEU A 381 10.04 47.42 -22.90
CA LEU A 381 10.57 48.76 -23.07
C LEU A 381 11.09 49.00 -24.49
N GLY A 382 11.89 48.03 -25.03
CA GLY A 382 12.41 48.10 -26.38
C GLY A 382 11.29 48.16 -27.46
N TYR A 383 10.19 47.46 -27.24
CA TYR A 383 9.01 47.53 -28.10
C TYR A 383 8.35 48.94 -28.05
N GLN A 384 8.20 49.50 -26.85
CA GLN A 384 7.63 50.86 -26.67
C GLN A 384 8.46 51.94 -27.37
N VAL A 385 9.80 51.84 -27.39
CA VAL A 385 10.67 52.79 -28.06
C VAL A 385 10.99 52.45 -29.55
N GLY A 386 10.40 51.33 -30.06
CA GLY A 386 10.49 50.96 -31.47
C GLY A 386 11.77 50.22 -31.89
N VAL A 387 12.63 49.78 -30.93
CA VAL A 387 13.87 49.00 -31.19
C VAL A 387 13.68 47.49 -31.10
N ARG A 388 12.51 47.02 -30.65
CA ARG A 388 12.10 45.62 -30.61
C ARG A 388 10.76 45.46 -31.30
N ILE A 389 10.49 44.24 -31.77
CA ILE A 389 9.25 43.89 -32.43
C ILE A 389 8.31 43.13 -31.49
N ASN A 390 7.03 43.06 -31.80
CA ASN A 390 5.98 42.45 -30.99
C ASN A 390 6.28 40.99 -30.62
N ILE A 391 6.82 40.20 -31.56
CA ILE A 391 7.14 38.79 -31.34
C ILE A 391 8.20 38.57 -30.26
N ASP A 392 9.16 39.51 -30.06
CA ASP A 392 10.16 39.43 -29.01
C ASP A 392 9.51 39.50 -27.61
N VAL A 393 8.51 40.37 -27.46
CA VAL A 393 7.72 40.48 -26.21
C VAL A 393 6.92 39.22 -25.97
N LEU A 394 6.20 38.71 -26.99
CA LEU A 394 5.40 37.47 -26.88
C LEU A 394 6.27 36.25 -26.52
N ASN A 395 7.45 36.12 -27.10
CA ASN A 395 8.40 35.06 -26.82
C ASN A 395 8.93 35.17 -25.38
N SER A 396 9.29 36.36 -24.92
CA SER A 396 9.77 36.58 -23.54
C SER A 396 8.67 36.32 -22.50
N GLN A 397 7.42 36.65 -22.81
CA GLN A 397 6.27 36.31 -21.98
C GLN A 397 6.11 34.78 -21.85
N SER A 398 6.11 34.08 -22.97
CA SER A 398 6.00 32.62 -22.98
C SER A 398 7.13 31.97 -22.19
N GLN A 399 8.38 32.44 -22.36
CA GLN A 399 9.55 31.94 -21.63
C GLN A 399 9.41 32.14 -20.11
N LEU A 400 8.94 33.31 -19.67
CA LEU A 400 8.77 33.62 -18.27
C LEU A 400 7.72 32.68 -17.60
N TYR A 401 6.54 32.55 -18.22
CA TYR A 401 5.47 31.74 -17.66
C TYR A 401 5.78 30.25 -17.68
N ASP A 402 6.46 29.74 -18.72
CA ASP A 402 6.98 28.38 -18.75
C ASP A 402 8.01 28.15 -17.64
N THR A 403 8.93 29.11 -17.41
CA THR A 403 9.91 29.03 -16.32
C THR A 403 9.24 29.01 -14.95
N LYS A 404 8.20 29.84 -14.73
CA LYS A 404 7.41 29.84 -13.49
C LYS A 404 6.71 28.51 -13.24
N ALA A 405 6.09 27.92 -14.27
CA ALA A 405 5.43 26.64 -14.16
C ALA A 405 6.42 25.51 -13.83
N ARG A 406 7.59 25.50 -14.50
CA ARG A 406 8.67 24.54 -14.22
C ARG A 406 9.23 24.70 -12.80
N LEU A 407 9.41 25.93 -12.33
CA LEU A 407 9.89 26.20 -10.97
C LEU A 407 8.91 25.69 -9.92
N ALA A 408 7.61 26.00 -10.05
CA ALA A 408 6.58 25.52 -9.13
C ALA A 408 6.59 23.98 -9.08
N LYS A 409 6.59 23.31 -10.22
CA LYS A 409 6.67 21.86 -10.30
C LYS A 409 7.94 21.31 -9.66
N ALA A 410 9.11 21.87 -9.94
CA ALA A 410 10.38 21.44 -9.37
C ALA A 410 10.40 21.53 -7.83
N ARG A 411 9.77 22.56 -7.26
CA ARG A 411 9.63 22.71 -5.79
C ARG A 411 8.80 21.56 -5.20
N TYR A 412 7.67 21.21 -5.81
CA TYR A 412 6.84 20.07 -5.39
C TYR A 412 7.57 18.73 -5.55
N ASP A 413 8.28 18.55 -6.67
CA ASP A 413 9.06 17.34 -6.93
C ASP A 413 10.17 17.11 -5.87
N VAL A 414 10.81 18.18 -5.37
CA VAL A 414 11.79 18.11 -4.27
C VAL A 414 11.13 17.68 -2.96
N LEU A 415 9.97 18.21 -2.62
CA LEU A 415 9.25 17.84 -1.39
C LEU A 415 8.85 16.36 -1.40
N VAL A 416 8.25 15.90 -2.49
CA VAL A 416 7.89 14.48 -2.66
C VAL A 416 9.14 13.61 -2.74
N GLY A 417 10.21 14.10 -3.40
CA GLY A 417 11.51 13.43 -3.47
C GLY A 417 12.11 13.17 -2.09
N GLY A 418 11.99 14.13 -1.18
CA GLY A 418 12.40 13.97 0.23
C GLY A 418 11.66 12.85 0.95
N LEU A 419 10.34 12.74 0.75
CA LEU A 419 9.54 11.65 1.31
C LEU A 419 9.92 10.30 0.67
N ARG A 420 10.13 10.26 -0.64
CA ARG A 420 10.60 9.05 -1.34
C ARG A 420 11.98 8.59 -0.89
N LEU A 421 12.88 9.52 -0.56
CA LEU A 421 14.18 9.17 0.00
C LEU A 421 14.04 8.52 1.39
N ARG A 422 13.15 9.04 2.24
CA ARG A 422 12.83 8.44 3.54
C ARG A 422 12.16 7.06 3.37
N GLN A 423 11.30 6.90 2.38
CA GLN A 423 10.74 5.59 2.02
C GLN A 423 11.84 4.63 1.57
N ALA A 424 12.74 5.05 0.68
CA ALA A 424 13.85 4.24 0.19
C ALA A 424 14.87 3.88 1.29
N SER A 425 14.99 4.69 2.33
CA SER A 425 15.77 4.36 3.53
C SER A 425 15.00 3.55 4.58
N GLY A 426 13.69 3.33 4.38
CA GLY A 426 12.83 2.64 5.33
C GLY A 426 12.51 3.42 6.60
N THR A 427 12.81 4.72 6.63
CA THR A 427 12.61 5.58 7.81
C THR A 427 11.37 6.45 7.74
N LEU A 428 10.60 6.38 6.64
CA LEU A 428 9.41 7.20 6.45
C LEU A 428 8.32 6.84 7.46
N GLN A 429 7.85 7.86 8.18
CA GLN A 429 6.77 7.76 9.15
C GLN A 429 5.71 8.84 8.90
N ALA A 430 4.51 8.67 9.46
CA ALA A 430 3.43 9.64 9.33
C ALA A 430 3.78 11.02 9.90
N GLU A 431 4.65 11.06 10.93
CA GLU A 431 5.15 12.26 11.57
C GLU A 431 5.99 13.13 10.63
N ASP A 432 6.63 12.54 9.62
CA ASP A 432 7.42 13.26 8.61
C ASP A 432 6.54 14.20 7.77
N LEU A 433 5.24 13.89 7.63
CA LEU A 433 4.29 14.78 6.99
C LEU A 433 4.12 16.12 7.72
N ASN A 434 4.36 16.18 9.03
CA ASN A 434 4.27 17.43 9.80
C ASN A 434 5.31 18.45 9.32
N SER A 435 6.51 18.00 8.95
CA SER A 435 7.55 18.87 8.42
C SER A 435 7.17 19.49 7.07
N VAL A 436 6.49 18.72 6.23
CA VAL A 436 5.96 19.20 4.94
C VAL A 436 4.72 20.07 5.16
N ASN A 437 3.87 19.69 6.08
CA ASN A 437 2.64 20.45 6.43
C ASN A 437 2.96 21.84 7.00
N ALA A 438 4.09 22.00 7.69
CA ALA A 438 4.55 23.29 8.21
C ALA A 438 4.95 24.30 7.10
N LEU A 439 5.16 23.82 5.86
CA LEU A 439 5.44 24.65 4.68
C LEU A 439 4.18 25.13 3.96
N LEU A 440 3.00 24.67 4.37
CA LEU A 440 1.72 25.07 3.77
C LEU A 440 1.27 26.44 4.33
N ALA A 441 0.52 27.18 3.52
CA ALA A 441 -0.09 28.42 3.96
C ALA A 441 -1.14 28.12 5.05
N LYS A 442 -1.14 28.92 6.13
CA LYS A 442 -2.11 28.78 7.22
C LYS A 442 -3.43 29.43 6.88
#